data_797f7de976039082325552e8f7aa172a
#
_entry.id   797f7de976039082325552e8f7aa172a
#
_cell.length_a   1.000
_cell.length_b   1.000
_cell.length_c   1.000
_cell.angle_alpha   90.00
_cell.angle_beta   90.00
_cell.angle_gamma   90.00
#
_symmetry.space_group_name_H-M   'P 1'
#
loop_
_entity.id
_entity.type
_entity.pdbx_description
1 polymer ?
#
loop_
_entity_poly.entity_id
_entity_poly.type
_entity_poly.pdbx_seq_one_letter_code
_entity_poly.pdbx_strand_id
1 'polypeptide(L)'
;MSLWHAILIRIPHINMKERDTALDILIDYEKNESYLNITLNHALTHDFSPSERGLITTLVYGTIQNRLYLEYQLEPHIHTRLKVVERMLLLMSLYQHFYLDTPDYAIVNEAVEIIKERRNKRAGGMINAILHSCFKETRSLDDLDHDERLSISTSHPLWMVKMFSAQ
;
A
#
# COMPACT_ATOMS: atom_id res chain seq x y z
N MET A 1 -21.68 18.66 22.41
CA MET A 1 -20.94 17.56 21.78
C MET A 1 -21.71 17.12 20.55
N SER A 2 -21.21 17.40 19.39
CA SER A 2 -21.90 17.09 18.14
C SER A 2 -21.80 15.61 17.79
N LEU A 3 -22.83 15.06 17.15
CA LEU A 3 -22.89 13.66 16.65
C LEU A 3 -21.65 13.24 15.82
N TRP A 4 -20.89 14.18 15.28
CA TRP A 4 -19.66 13.97 14.51
C TRP A 4 -18.50 13.41 15.34
N HIS A 5 -18.42 13.74 16.64
CA HIS A 5 -17.37 13.18 17.53
C HIS A 5 -17.62 11.71 17.88
N ALA A 6 -18.88 11.28 17.93
CA ALA A 6 -19.25 9.89 18.21
C ALA A 6 -19.02 8.96 17.00
N ILE A 7 -19.07 9.49 15.79
CA ILE A 7 -18.84 8.74 14.54
C ILE A 7 -17.34 8.51 14.30
N LEU A 8 -16.49 9.48 14.64
CA LEU A 8 -15.03 9.38 14.48
C LEU A 8 -14.35 8.35 15.41
N ILE A 9 -14.95 8.03 16.55
CA ILE A 9 -14.38 7.08 17.51
C ILE A 9 -14.67 5.61 17.14
N ARG A 10 -15.60 5.36 16.22
CA ARG A 10 -16.08 3.99 15.89
C ARG A 10 -15.46 3.40 14.60
N ILE A 11 -14.71 4.19 13.83
CA ILE A 11 -14.15 3.80 12.54
C ILE A 11 -12.82 2.99 12.62
N PRO A 12 -11.94 3.11 13.65
CA PRO A 12 -10.62 2.50 13.62
C PRO A 12 -10.58 0.97 13.58
N HIS A 13 -11.56 0.29 14.18
CA HIS A 13 -11.52 -1.18 14.30
C HIS A 13 -12.10 -1.94 13.09
N ILE A 14 -13.01 -1.33 12.34
CA ILE A 14 -13.67 -2.00 11.19
C ILE A 14 -12.72 -2.06 9.99
N ASN A 15 -11.90 -1.05 9.80
CA ASN A 15 -10.99 -0.94 8.65
C ASN A 15 -9.67 -1.73 8.81
N MET A 16 -9.29 -2.11 10.02
CA MET A 16 -8.04 -2.84 10.27
C MET A 16 -8.11 -4.27 9.74
N LYS A 17 -9.27 -4.94 9.83
CA LYS A 17 -9.47 -6.30 9.31
C LYS A 17 -9.29 -6.38 7.79
N GLU A 18 -9.85 -5.43 7.06
CA GLU A 18 -9.74 -5.40 5.60
C GLU A 18 -8.31 -5.13 5.15
N ARG A 19 -7.61 -4.20 5.80
CA ARG A 19 -6.21 -3.90 5.50
C ARG A 19 -5.29 -5.04 5.87
N ASP A 20 -5.54 -5.70 6.98
CA ASP A 20 -4.79 -6.87 7.43
C ASP A 20 -4.96 -8.05 6.45
N THR A 21 -6.18 -8.28 5.96
CA THR A 21 -6.48 -9.28 4.93
C THR A 21 -5.83 -8.92 3.59
N ALA A 22 -5.91 -7.66 3.16
CA ALA A 22 -5.24 -7.20 1.94
C ALA A 22 -3.72 -7.39 2.02
N LEU A 23 -3.14 -7.12 3.19
CA LEU A 23 -1.71 -7.34 3.44
C LEU A 23 -1.32 -8.83 3.33
N ASP A 24 -2.13 -9.75 3.86
CA ASP A 24 -1.90 -11.19 3.72
C ASP A 24 -1.86 -11.61 2.24
N ILE A 25 -2.80 -11.11 1.45
CA ILE A 25 -2.85 -11.40 0.01
C ILE A 25 -1.61 -10.85 -0.71
N LEU A 26 -1.18 -9.64 -0.38
CA LEU A 26 0.02 -9.01 -0.95
C LEU A 26 1.29 -9.77 -0.58
N ILE A 27 1.40 -10.24 0.67
CA ILE A 27 2.53 -11.05 1.14
C ILE A 27 2.58 -12.39 0.42
N ASP A 28 1.44 -13.06 0.27
CA ASP A 28 1.34 -14.34 -0.43
C ASP A 28 1.72 -14.18 -1.92
N TYR A 29 1.21 -13.15 -2.57
CA TYR A 29 1.58 -12.81 -3.94
C TYR A 29 3.10 -12.59 -4.10
N GLU A 30 3.72 -11.84 -3.20
CA GLU A 30 5.16 -11.54 -3.24
C GLU A 30 6.05 -12.75 -2.98
N LYS A 31 5.62 -13.66 -2.10
CA LYS A 31 6.42 -14.85 -1.72
C LYS A 31 6.26 -16.02 -2.67
N ASN A 32 5.06 -16.22 -3.18
CA ASN A 32 4.68 -17.46 -3.86
C ASN A 32 4.41 -17.25 -5.36
N GLU A 33 4.54 -16.01 -5.88
CA GLU A 33 4.13 -15.64 -7.24
C GLU A 33 2.71 -16.17 -7.58
N SER A 34 1.85 -16.19 -6.56
CA SER A 34 0.51 -16.77 -6.65
C SER A 34 -0.36 -16.02 -7.66
N TYR A 35 -1.29 -16.73 -8.26
CA TYR A 35 -2.29 -16.08 -9.11
C TYR A 35 -3.21 -15.22 -8.25
N LEU A 36 -3.03 -13.91 -8.34
CA LEU A 36 -3.68 -12.92 -7.49
C LEU A 36 -5.20 -13.08 -7.41
N ASN A 37 -5.86 -13.34 -8.54
CA ASN A 37 -7.31 -13.57 -8.61
C ASN A 37 -7.76 -14.79 -7.81
N ILE A 38 -6.96 -15.86 -7.78
CA ILE A 38 -7.27 -17.08 -7.02
C ILE A 38 -7.13 -16.81 -5.53
N THR A 39 -6.00 -16.22 -5.12
CA THR A 39 -5.74 -15.88 -3.71
C THR A 39 -6.79 -14.91 -3.19
N LEU A 40 -7.14 -13.88 -3.97
CA LEU A 40 -8.15 -12.91 -3.61
C LEU A 40 -9.54 -13.57 -3.45
N ASN A 41 -9.96 -14.40 -4.40
CA ASN A 41 -11.25 -15.09 -4.32
C ASN A 41 -11.33 -16.02 -3.10
N HIS A 42 -10.25 -16.71 -2.75
CA HIS A 42 -10.19 -17.54 -1.54
C HIS A 42 -10.28 -16.71 -0.26
N ALA A 43 -9.61 -15.57 -0.20
CA ALA A 43 -9.62 -14.69 0.97
C ALA A 43 -10.97 -13.97 1.16
N LEU A 44 -11.69 -13.71 0.07
CA LEU A 44 -12.97 -12.99 0.07
C LEU A 44 -14.20 -13.90 0.25
N THR A 45 -14.05 -15.04 0.90
CA THR A 45 -15.17 -15.88 1.29
C THR A 45 -16.16 -15.18 2.23
N HIS A 46 -17.23 -15.81 2.62
CA HIS A 46 -18.47 -15.30 3.22
C HIS A 46 -18.39 -14.28 4.37
N ASP A 47 -17.22 -14.00 4.91
CA ASP A 47 -17.03 -13.16 6.13
C ASP A 47 -16.98 -11.64 5.87
N PHE A 48 -17.03 -11.20 4.62
CA PHE A 48 -16.93 -9.78 4.24
C PHE A 48 -18.19 -9.30 3.52
N SER A 49 -18.67 -8.13 3.88
CA SER A 49 -19.69 -7.40 3.14
C SER A 49 -19.20 -7.01 1.73
N PRO A 50 -20.09 -6.68 0.77
CA PRO A 50 -19.69 -6.19 -0.54
C PRO A 50 -18.76 -4.98 -0.50
N SER A 51 -18.96 -4.06 0.44
CA SER A 51 -18.13 -2.87 0.62
C SER A 51 -16.73 -3.22 1.11
N GLU A 52 -16.61 -4.12 2.09
CA GLU A 52 -15.33 -4.62 2.59
C GLU A 52 -14.54 -5.36 1.51
N ARG A 53 -15.21 -6.22 0.74
CA ARG A 53 -14.59 -6.89 -0.42
C ARG A 53 -14.08 -5.89 -1.45
N GLY A 54 -14.86 -4.84 -1.73
CA GLY A 54 -14.46 -3.75 -2.62
C GLY A 54 -13.19 -3.06 -2.14
N LEU A 55 -13.10 -2.74 -0.86
CA LEU A 55 -11.90 -2.12 -0.27
C LEU A 55 -10.68 -3.04 -0.35
N ILE A 56 -10.80 -4.31 0.04
CA ILE A 56 -9.70 -5.29 -0.05
C ILE A 56 -9.21 -5.41 -1.49
N THR A 57 -10.13 -5.57 -2.43
CA THR A 57 -9.81 -5.68 -3.86
C THR A 57 -9.07 -4.43 -4.36
N THR A 58 -9.55 -3.25 -4.00
CA THR A 58 -8.93 -1.96 -4.37
C THR A 58 -7.53 -1.84 -3.79
N LEU A 59 -7.32 -2.18 -2.53
CA LEU A 59 -6.01 -2.13 -1.88
C LEU A 59 -5.02 -3.09 -2.54
N VAL A 60 -5.44 -4.32 -2.82
CA VAL A 60 -4.57 -5.34 -3.41
C VAL A 60 -4.18 -5.00 -4.85
N TYR A 61 -5.17 -4.82 -5.73
CA TYR A 61 -4.89 -4.51 -7.14
C TYR A 61 -4.24 -3.14 -7.31
N GLY A 62 -4.69 -2.13 -6.57
CA GLY A 62 -4.13 -0.80 -6.65
C GLY A 62 -2.66 -0.75 -6.25
N THR A 63 -2.28 -1.47 -5.20
CA THR A 63 -0.87 -1.57 -4.76
C THR A 63 -0.02 -2.25 -5.83
N ILE A 64 -0.50 -3.36 -6.40
CA ILE A 64 0.26 -4.10 -7.42
C ILE A 64 0.34 -3.33 -8.74
N GLN A 65 -0.77 -2.76 -9.21
CA GLN A 65 -0.81 -2.01 -10.47
C GLN A 65 0.05 -0.74 -10.46
N ASN A 66 0.23 -0.12 -9.28
CA ASN A 66 1.01 1.10 -9.11
C ASN A 66 2.39 0.85 -8.48
N ARG A 67 2.83 -0.40 -8.43
CA ARG A 67 4.00 -0.83 -7.68
C ARG A 67 5.27 -0.03 -8.01
N LEU A 68 5.59 0.20 -9.28
CA LEU A 68 6.81 0.91 -9.67
C LEU A 68 6.81 2.36 -9.15
N TYR A 69 5.68 3.05 -9.23
CA TYR A 69 5.55 4.39 -8.67
C TYR A 69 5.67 4.39 -7.15
N LEU A 70 5.02 3.46 -6.47
CA LEU A 70 5.06 3.34 -5.01
C LEU A 70 6.47 3.01 -4.51
N GLU A 71 7.18 2.09 -5.16
CA GLU A 71 8.59 1.76 -4.87
C GLU A 71 9.49 2.98 -5.10
N TYR A 72 9.29 3.72 -6.18
CA TYR A 72 10.04 4.95 -6.48
C TYR A 72 9.88 6.00 -5.38
N GLN A 73 8.67 6.18 -4.86
CA GLN A 73 8.41 7.09 -3.76
C GLN A 73 8.99 6.59 -2.42
N LEU A 74 8.99 5.29 -2.19
CA LEU A 74 9.45 4.67 -0.95
C LEU A 74 10.98 4.65 -0.84
N GLU A 75 11.68 4.40 -1.94
CA GLU A 75 13.13 4.15 -1.99
C GLU A 75 13.99 5.16 -1.22
N PRO A 76 13.81 6.50 -1.35
CA PRO A 76 14.64 7.48 -0.66
C PRO A 76 14.55 7.43 0.88
N HIS A 77 13.50 6.83 1.41
CA HIS A 77 13.19 6.79 2.84
C HIS A 77 13.58 5.47 3.51
N ILE A 78 14.11 4.51 2.73
CA ILE A 78 14.55 3.21 3.24
C ILE A 78 16.06 3.25 3.50
N HIS A 79 16.45 3.10 4.76
CA HIS A 79 17.85 3.06 5.18
C HIS A 79 18.28 1.69 5.72
N THR A 80 17.35 0.73 5.79
CA THR A 80 17.59 -0.63 6.29
C THR A 80 16.87 -1.65 5.42
N ARG A 81 17.32 -2.91 5.49
CA ARG A 81 16.65 -4.00 4.78
C ARG A 81 15.25 -4.25 5.38
N LEU A 82 14.21 -4.03 4.60
CA LEU A 82 12.83 -4.32 4.96
C LEU A 82 12.53 -5.82 4.80
N LYS A 83 11.71 -6.34 5.71
CA LYS A 83 11.07 -7.65 5.53
C LYS A 83 9.88 -7.52 4.57
N VAL A 84 9.46 -8.63 3.95
CA VAL A 84 8.34 -8.64 3.00
C VAL A 84 7.08 -8.00 3.59
N VAL A 85 6.72 -8.35 4.83
CA VAL A 85 5.55 -7.77 5.52
C VAL A 85 5.66 -6.26 5.67
N GLU A 86 6.84 -5.75 6.01
CA GLU A 86 7.09 -4.31 6.18
C GLU A 86 6.99 -3.57 4.84
N ARG A 87 7.62 -4.13 3.79
CA ARG A 87 7.57 -3.56 2.44
C ARG A 87 6.15 -3.52 1.89
N MET A 88 5.43 -4.64 1.94
CA MET A 88 4.05 -4.69 1.42
C MET A 88 3.11 -3.76 2.18
N LEU A 89 3.26 -3.65 3.49
CA LEU A 89 2.50 -2.71 4.31
C LEU A 89 2.77 -1.25 3.93
N LEU A 90 4.04 -0.89 3.72
CA LEU A 90 4.42 0.45 3.28
C LEU A 90 3.87 0.78 1.89
N LEU A 91 3.99 -0.13 0.92
CA LEU A 91 3.44 0.07 -0.43
C LEU A 91 1.92 0.24 -0.40
N MET A 92 1.20 -0.60 0.35
CA MET A 92 -0.24 -0.48 0.52
C MET A 92 -0.65 0.83 1.22
N SER A 93 0.14 1.31 2.17
CA SER A 93 -0.08 2.58 2.85
C SER A 93 0.14 3.77 1.90
N LEU A 94 1.20 3.74 1.10
CA LEU A 94 1.46 4.75 0.07
C LEU A 94 0.38 4.75 -1.02
N TYR A 95 -0.13 3.59 -1.41
CA TYR A 95 -1.26 3.52 -2.33
C TYR A 95 -2.48 4.25 -1.78
N GLN A 96 -2.82 4.07 -0.51
CA GLN A 96 -3.91 4.79 0.14
C GLN A 96 -3.67 6.32 0.15
N HIS A 97 -2.44 6.75 0.44
CA HIS A 97 -2.08 8.17 0.45
C HIS A 97 -2.20 8.83 -0.92
N PHE A 98 -1.70 8.18 -1.98
CA PHE A 98 -1.66 8.79 -3.32
C PHE A 98 -2.95 8.65 -4.12
N TYR A 99 -3.74 7.62 -3.87
CA TYR A 99 -4.87 7.24 -4.75
C TYR A 99 -6.22 7.14 -4.06
N LEU A 100 -6.28 7.14 -2.73
CA LEU A 100 -7.53 7.07 -1.96
C LEU A 100 -7.70 8.29 -1.06
N ASP A 101 -8.96 8.60 -0.72
CA ASP A 101 -9.31 9.71 0.19
C ASP A 101 -9.18 9.30 1.67
N THR A 102 -8.20 8.47 2.01
CA THR A 102 -7.95 8.08 3.39
C THR A 102 -7.04 9.10 4.05
N PRO A 103 -7.43 9.67 5.21
CA PRO A 103 -6.59 10.62 5.92
C PRO A 103 -5.25 10.02 6.34
N ASP A 104 -4.16 10.76 6.19
CA ASP A 104 -2.80 10.29 6.50
C ASP A 104 -2.66 9.75 7.92
N TYR A 105 -3.26 10.42 8.91
CA TYR A 105 -3.22 9.94 10.30
C TYR A 105 -3.86 8.56 10.48
N ALA A 106 -4.94 8.28 9.74
CA ALA A 106 -5.60 6.97 9.79
C ALA A 106 -4.73 5.88 9.15
N ILE A 107 -4.12 6.18 8.00
CA ILE A 107 -3.17 5.28 7.32
C ILE A 107 -2.03 4.91 8.26
N VAL A 108 -1.39 5.92 8.87
CA VAL A 108 -0.24 5.70 9.78
C VAL A 108 -0.66 4.88 11.01
N ASN A 109 -1.75 5.27 11.69
CA ASN A 109 -2.20 4.57 12.88
C ASN A 109 -2.49 3.10 12.62
N GLU A 110 -3.23 2.79 11.56
CA GLU A 110 -3.57 1.41 11.21
C GLU A 110 -2.33 0.59 10.81
N ALA A 111 -1.44 1.16 9.99
CA ALA A 111 -0.19 0.49 9.60
C ALA A 111 0.69 0.18 10.82
N VAL A 112 0.79 1.11 11.76
CA VAL A 112 1.55 0.93 13.00
C VAL A 112 0.95 -0.16 13.88
N GLU A 113 -0.36 -0.19 14.05
CA GLU A 113 -1.01 -1.23 14.85
C GLU A 113 -0.87 -2.62 14.19
N ILE A 114 -1.10 -2.74 12.88
CA ILE A 114 -0.91 -3.99 12.15
C ILE A 114 0.51 -4.53 12.34
N ILE A 115 1.53 -3.70 12.14
CA ILE A 115 2.92 -4.18 12.21
C ILE A 115 3.37 -4.46 13.64
N LYS A 116 2.86 -3.76 14.65
CA LYS A 116 3.13 -4.07 16.04
C LYS A 116 2.63 -5.47 16.41
N GLU A 117 1.41 -5.83 16.01
CA GLU A 117 0.82 -7.14 16.25
C GLU A 117 1.58 -8.25 15.51
N ARG A 118 1.92 -8.03 14.24
CA ARG A 118 2.61 -9.02 13.40
C ARG A 118 4.09 -9.17 13.72
N ARG A 119 4.70 -8.16 14.29
CA ARG A 119 6.14 -8.11 14.55
C ARG A 119 6.50 -7.69 15.96
N ASN A 120 6.58 -6.40 16.20
CA ASN A 120 6.91 -5.81 17.49
C ASN A 120 6.80 -4.27 17.47
N LYS A 121 6.93 -3.66 18.65
CA LYS A 121 6.86 -2.20 18.84
C LYS A 121 7.94 -1.44 18.05
N ARG A 122 9.16 -2.01 17.91
CA ARG A 122 10.25 -1.38 17.15
C ARG A 122 9.91 -1.25 15.67
N ALA A 123 9.32 -2.29 15.08
CA ALA A 123 8.84 -2.24 13.71
C ALA A 123 7.73 -1.17 13.54
N GLY A 124 6.84 -1.03 14.52
CA GLY A 124 5.85 0.05 14.55
C GLY A 124 6.46 1.44 14.48
N GLY A 125 7.50 1.69 15.27
CA GLY A 125 8.24 2.97 15.24
C GLY A 125 8.92 3.23 13.89
N MET A 126 9.49 2.21 13.28
CA MET A 126 10.11 2.30 11.94
C MET A 126 9.07 2.64 10.85
N ILE A 127 7.96 1.91 10.79
CA ILE A 127 6.86 2.17 9.83
C ILE A 127 6.32 3.58 9.99
N ASN A 128 6.08 4.02 11.24
CA ASN A 128 5.63 5.38 11.54
C ASN A 128 6.58 6.44 10.96
N ALA A 129 7.88 6.31 11.20
CA ALA A 129 8.88 7.26 10.74
C ALA A 129 8.97 7.30 9.20
N ILE A 130 8.96 6.14 8.54
CA ILE A 130 9.03 6.05 7.07
C ILE A 130 7.79 6.69 6.45
N LEU A 131 6.58 6.36 6.91
CA LEU A 131 5.33 6.90 6.35
C LEU A 131 5.25 8.41 6.52
N HIS A 132 5.58 8.95 7.69
CA HIS A 132 5.61 10.41 7.88
C HIS A 132 6.60 11.11 6.95
N SER A 133 7.77 10.50 6.71
CA SER A 133 8.76 11.03 5.78
C SER A 133 8.24 11.01 4.33
N CYS A 134 7.68 9.88 3.88
CA CYS A 134 7.10 9.74 2.54
C CYS A 134 5.94 10.71 2.29
N PHE A 135 5.06 10.91 3.28
CA PHE A 135 3.89 11.79 3.12
C PHE A 135 4.28 13.27 3.10
N LYS A 136 5.40 13.61 3.71
CA LYS A 136 5.93 14.98 3.72
C LYS A 136 6.63 15.35 2.42
N GLU A 137 7.31 14.39 1.79
CA GLU A 137 8.18 14.63 0.64
C GLU A 137 7.82 13.67 -0.51
N THR A 138 7.10 14.18 -1.51
CA THR A 138 6.83 13.45 -2.75
C THR A 138 8.00 13.64 -3.71
N ARG A 139 8.62 12.55 -4.15
CA ARG A 139 9.72 12.57 -5.12
C ARG A 139 9.19 12.95 -6.50
N SER A 140 9.76 14.01 -7.11
CA SER A 140 9.42 14.41 -8.46
C SER A 140 9.88 13.38 -9.50
N LEU A 141 9.16 13.33 -10.63
CA LEU A 141 9.55 12.57 -11.82
C LEU A 141 10.27 13.44 -12.86
N ASP A 142 10.47 14.73 -12.59
CA ASP A 142 10.94 15.70 -13.57
C ASP A 142 12.39 15.48 -14.01
N ASP A 143 13.21 14.90 -13.13
CA ASP A 143 14.62 14.59 -13.38
C ASP A 143 14.84 13.30 -14.17
N LEU A 144 13.77 12.55 -14.46
CA LEU A 144 13.82 11.31 -15.21
C LEU A 144 13.72 11.56 -16.71
N ASP A 145 14.34 10.70 -17.50
CA ASP A 145 14.11 10.72 -18.94
C ASP A 145 12.65 10.35 -19.29
N HIS A 146 12.24 10.54 -20.53
CA HIS A 146 10.87 10.32 -20.97
C HIS A 146 10.39 8.88 -20.71
N ASP A 147 11.19 7.89 -21.05
CA ASP A 147 10.84 6.47 -20.95
C ASP A 147 10.82 6.01 -19.49
N GLU A 148 11.77 6.47 -18.67
CA GLU A 148 11.79 6.22 -17.23
C GLU A 148 10.57 6.82 -16.54
N ARG A 149 10.25 8.08 -16.86
CA ARG A 149 9.05 8.77 -16.34
C ARG A 149 7.79 8.00 -16.70
N LEU A 150 7.65 7.59 -17.94
CA LEU A 150 6.51 6.82 -18.42
C LEU A 150 6.44 5.45 -17.73
N SER A 151 7.56 4.75 -17.60
CA SER A 151 7.66 3.47 -16.89
C SER A 151 7.15 3.59 -15.45
N ILE A 152 7.65 4.56 -14.70
CA ILE A 152 7.31 4.74 -13.29
C ILE A 152 5.87 5.23 -13.13
N SER A 153 5.44 6.23 -13.88
CA SER A 153 4.10 6.82 -13.77
C SER A 153 2.98 5.85 -14.15
N THR A 154 3.24 4.96 -15.09
CA THR A 154 2.27 3.95 -15.55
C THR A 154 2.48 2.57 -14.94
N SER A 155 3.52 2.42 -14.14
CA SER A 155 3.94 1.12 -13.56
C SER A 155 4.14 0.00 -14.59
N HIS A 156 4.66 0.36 -15.76
CA HIS A 156 5.08 -0.59 -16.77
C HIS A 156 6.61 -0.76 -16.79
N PRO A 157 7.14 -2.00 -16.94
CA PRO A 157 8.58 -2.21 -17.01
C PRO A 157 9.25 -1.36 -18.09
N LEU A 158 10.41 -0.79 -17.80
CA LEU A 158 11.12 0.11 -18.72
C LEU A 158 11.41 -0.52 -20.09
N TRP A 159 11.71 -1.82 -20.15
CA TRP A 159 11.90 -2.53 -21.40
C TRP A 159 10.63 -2.53 -22.30
N MET A 160 9.46 -2.62 -21.66
CA MET A 160 8.17 -2.57 -22.37
C MET A 160 7.91 -1.17 -22.94
N VAL A 161 8.14 -0.14 -22.13
CA VAL A 161 8.02 1.26 -22.57
C VAL A 161 8.93 1.52 -23.76
N LYS A 162 10.20 1.15 -23.68
CA LYS A 162 11.18 1.31 -24.78
C LYS A 162 10.77 0.57 -26.05
N MET A 163 10.18 -0.60 -25.94
CA MET A 163 9.67 -1.35 -27.09
C MET A 163 8.56 -0.59 -27.83
N PHE A 164 7.66 0.09 -27.11
CA PHE A 164 6.59 0.89 -27.73
C PHE A 164 7.06 2.25 -28.21
N SER A 165 8.03 2.87 -27.56
CA SER A 165 8.59 4.17 -27.96
C SER A 165 9.47 4.08 -29.22
N ALA A 166 9.95 2.88 -29.58
CA ALA A 166 10.79 2.63 -30.75
C ALA A 166 10.01 2.43 -32.07
N GLN A 167 8.67 2.49 -32.04
CA GLN A 167 7.79 2.39 -33.23
C GLN A 167 7.38 3.77 -33.71
#